data_e0d14f5dc582446adbe08237e84e973e
#
_entry.id   e0d14f5dc582446adbe08237e84e973e
#
_cell.length_a   1.000
_cell.length_b   1.000
_cell.length_c   1.000
_cell.angle_alpha   90.00
_cell.angle_beta   90.00
_cell.angle_gamma   90.00
#
_symmetry.space_group_name_H-M   'P 1'
#
loop_
_entity.id
_entity.type
_entity.pdbx_description
1 polymer ?
#
loop_
_entity_poly.entity_id
_entity_poly.type
_entity_poly.pdbx_seq_one_letter_code
_entity_poly.pdbx_strand_id
1 'polypeptide(L)'
;VASPTVLAMREQAADRTVVDGVGVVVEHASQLASRHGFDVTLAMTRKQEEADWSFRGLDRLHVVPIEQARKDRYDVAVATWWETTIHLFDLDAHRHAYFIQSLEDRLYGGWDPKRVGAALTHALPVHFITEARWIAETLEELQPATRVFYVRNGIGKDVFPPAEAVQPRVEGPLRVLVEGYRSSEFKGIDHAVGVVASMSEPRHLTVVIPDRAVAGDVVADRVLGAVSQHELARLYATTDVVLKLSRIEGMFFPPLEGFHCGATCVVTPVTGHDEYVVHGWNGLVTEWDDVRGTAGLLDLLARDRRYLHFLRGNALETAKAWPSWEQSSMFMAAALGAGGRRRIRVRPGRRSPRRRRRPPPSWARRSLRSSVSWRSLTG
;
A
#
# COMPACT_ATOMS: atom_id res chain seq x y z
N VAL A 1 -17.75 -27.59 -17.01
CA VAL A 1 -17.26 -26.22 -17.26
C VAL A 1 -15.86 -26.21 -16.73
N ALA A 2 -14.84 -26.05 -17.60
CA ALA A 2 -13.44 -25.94 -17.17
C ALA A 2 -13.30 -24.70 -16.28
N SER A 3 -12.55 -24.82 -15.18
CA SER A 3 -12.22 -23.69 -14.32
C SER A 3 -11.31 -22.73 -15.10
N PRO A 4 -11.52 -21.41 -15.00
CA PRO A 4 -10.64 -20.46 -15.68
C PRO A 4 -9.22 -20.53 -15.10
N THR A 5 -8.24 -20.64 -15.99
CA THR A 5 -6.82 -20.66 -15.62
C THR A 5 -6.28 -19.23 -15.57
N VAL A 6 -5.63 -18.87 -14.49
CA VAL A 6 -4.99 -17.55 -14.29
C VAL A 6 -3.49 -17.77 -14.09
N LEU A 7 -2.69 -17.07 -14.87
CA LEU A 7 -1.25 -17.03 -14.71
C LEU A 7 -0.85 -15.64 -14.20
N ALA A 8 -0.25 -15.58 -13.02
CA ALA A 8 0.40 -14.40 -12.50
C ALA A 8 1.92 -14.58 -12.62
N MET A 9 2.58 -13.62 -13.27
CA MET A 9 4.03 -13.62 -13.47
C MET A 9 4.69 -12.56 -12.61
N ARG A 10 5.88 -12.89 -12.11
CA ARG A 10 6.71 -11.94 -11.40
C ARG A 10 8.19 -12.14 -11.71
N GLU A 11 8.91 -11.03 -11.77
CA GLU A 11 10.36 -11.04 -11.65
C GLU A 11 10.76 -11.17 -10.17
N GLN A 12 11.76 -12.02 -9.90
CA GLN A 12 12.37 -12.09 -8.58
C GLN A 12 13.21 -10.82 -8.38
N ALA A 13 12.93 -10.04 -7.37
CA ALA A 13 13.86 -9.02 -6.94
C ALA A 13 15.16 -9.70 -6.50
N ALA A 14 16.28 -9.29 -7.05
CA ALA A 14 17.61 -9.81 -6.70
C ALA A 14 17.98 -9.54 -5.25
N ASP A 15 17.21 -8.70 -4.57
CA ASP A 15 17.37 -8.36 -3.17
C ASP A 15 16.09 -8.75 -2.42
N ARG A 16 16.23 -9.35 -1.25
CA ARG A 16 15.14 -9.83 -0.36
C ARG A 16 14.16 -8.73 0.08
N THR A 17 14.30 -7.54 -0.46
CA THR A 17 13.73 -6.28 0.02
C THR A 17 12.39 -5.88 -0.61
N VAL A 18 11.85 -6.60 -1.61
CA VAL A 18 10.54 -6.22 -2.21
C VAL A 18 9.46 -7.23 -1.82
N VAL A 19 9.11 -7.25 -0.54
CA VAL A 19 8.14 -8.21 0.01
C VAL A 19 6.69 -7.77 -0.23
N ASP A 20 6.41 -6.47 -0.19
CA ASP A 20 5.04 -5.96 -0.18
C ASP A 20 4.26 -6.32 -1.46
N GLY A 21 4.79 -6.02 -2.62
CA GLY A 21 4.13 -6.31 -3.89
C GLY A 21 3.93 -7.82 -4.18
N VAL A 22 4.81 -8.72 -3.66
CA VAL A 22 4.65 -10.18 -3.81
C VAL A 22 3.50 -10.68 -2.97
N GLY A 23 3.47 -10.25 -1.71
CA GLY A 23 2.44 -10.69 -0.76
C GLY A 23 1.03 -10.45 -1.33
N VAL A 24 0.81 -9.29 -1.94
CA VAL A 24 -0.44 -8.93 -2.62
C VAL A 24 -0.78 -9.91 -3.75
N VAL A 25 0.20 -10.22 -4.61
CA VAL A 25 0.01 -11.16 -5.74
C VAL A 25 -0.33 -12.56 -5.21
N VAL A 26 0.43 -13.06 -4.24
CA VAL A 26 0.22 -14.41 -3.66
C VAL A 26 -1.12 -14.48 -2.95
N GLU A 27 -1.51 -13.42 -2.23
CA GLU A 27 -2.80 -13.40 -1.53
C GLU A 27 -3.96 -13.45 -2.53
N HIS A 28 -3.96 -12.59 -3.57
CA HIS A 28 -4.99 -12.67 -4.60
C HIS A 28 -5.01 -14.04 -5.30
N ALA A 29 -3.85 -14.56 -5.69
CA ALA A 29 -3.74 -15.86 -6.33
C ALA A 29 -4.30 -17.00 -5.46
N SER A 30 -3.94 -17.01 -4.17
CA SER A 30 -4.43 -18.00 -3.20
C SER A 30 -5.95 -17.92 -3.00
N GLN A 31 -6.50 -16.71 -2.89
CA GLN A 31 -7.95 -16.50 -2.77
C GLN A 31 -8.69 -16.93 -4.04
N LEU A 32 -8.14 -16.60 -5.24
CA LEU A 32 -8.71 -17.03 -6.52
C LEU A 32 -8.77 -18.55 -6.62
N ALA A 33 -7.70 -19.23 -6.25
CA ALA A 33 -7.62 -20.69 -6.28
C ALA A 33 -8.57 -21.33 -5.25
N SER A 34 -8.56 -20.85 -4.01
CA SER A 34 -9.26 -21.50 -2.91
C SER A 34 -10.76 -21.21 -2.85
N ARG A 35 -11.19 -20.02 -3.33
CA ARG A 35 -12.57 -19.53 -3.14
C ARG A 35 -13.34 -19.30 -4.42
N HIS A 36 -12.65 -19.01 -5.53
CA HIS A 36 -13.31 -18.60 -6.78
C HIS A 36 -13.19 -19.64 -7.89
N GLY A 37 -12.58 -20.80 -7.60
CA GLY A 37 -12.48 -21.93 -8.53
C GLY A 37 -11.58 -21.66 -9.73
N PHE A 38 -10.58 -20.76 -9.58
CA PHE A 38 -9.54 -20.58 -10.57
C PHE A 38 -8.46 -21.66 -10.41
N ASP A 39 -7.95 -22.14 -11.51
CA ASP A 39 -6.71 -22.88 -11.55
C ASP A 39 -5.58 -21.86 -11.76
N VAL A 40 -4.74 -21.66 -10.76
CA VAL A 40 -3.78 -20.56 -10.73
C VAL A 40 -2.35 -21.11 -10.77
N THR A 41 -1.63 -20.70 -11.81
CA THR A 41 -0.19 -20.97 -11.95
C THR A 41 0.59 -19.67 -11.73
N LEU A 42 1.58 -19.69 -10.86
CA LEU A 42 2.58 -18.64 -10.70
C LEU A 42 3.81 -18.98 -11.53
N ALA A 43 4.07 -18.21 -12.60
CA ALA A 43 5.24 -18.37 -13.42
C ALA A 43 6.36 -17.43 -12.98
N MET A 44 7.51 -18.01 -12.69
CA MET A 44 8.71 -17.29 -12.28
C MET A 44 9.56 -16.95 -13.51
N THR A 45 9.80 -15.68 -13.76
CA THR A 45 10.55 -15.18 -14.93
C THR A 45 12.07 -15.27 -14.77
N ARG A 46 12.54 -15.46 -13.54
CA ARG A 46 13.97 -15.72 -13.25
C ARG A 46 14.10 -17.02 -12.44
N LYS A 47 15.25 -17.69 -12.61
CA LYS A 47 15.59 -18.89 -11.84
C LYS A 47 15.67 -18.50 -10.36
N GLN A 48 14.90 -19.16 -9.55
CA GLN A 48 14.88 -18.98 -8.12
C GLN A 48 16.13 -19.68 -7.56
N GLU A 49 17.07 -18.95 -7.00
CA GLU A 49 18.00 -19.50 -6.00
C GLU A 49 17.18 -19.69 -4.72
N GLU A 50 17.38 -20.79 -4.02
CA GLU A 50 16.60 -21.23 -2.85
C GLU A 50 16.32 -20.09 -1.87
N ALA A 51 15.30 -19.33 -2.13
CA ALA A 51 14.80 -18.34 -1.22
C ALA A 51 13.69 -18.98 -0.40
N ASP A 52 13.81 -18.98 0.92
CA ASP A 52 12.76 -19.32 1.88
C ASP A 52 11.58 -18.36 1.73
N TRP A 53 10.82 -18.53 0.67
CA TRP A 53 9.59 -17.77 0.47
C TRP A 53 8.49 -18.36 1.32
N SER A 54 8.24 -17.71 2.44
CA SER A 54 7.15 -18.05 3.34
C SER A 54 5.99 -17.07 3.15
N PHE A 55 5.25 -17.21 2.04
CA PHE A 55 3.99 -16.51 1.87
C PHE A 55 2.82 -17.43 2.22
N ARG A 56 1.88 -16.93 2.97
CA ARG A 56 0.66 -17.63 3.31
C ARG A 56 -0.10 -17.98 2.03
N GLY A 57 -0.42 -19.26 1.85
CA GLY A 57 -1.19 -19.74 0.70
C GLY A 57 -0.37 -20.05 -0.55
N LEU A 58 0.95 -19.84 -0.53
CA LEU A 58 1.83 -20.23 -1.62
C LEU A 58 1.83 -21.75 -1.87
N ASP A 59 1.67 -22.54 -0.80
CA ASP A 59 1.52 -24.00 -0.83
C ASP A 59 0.31 -24.50 -1.61
N ARG A 60 -0.64 -23.63 -1.91
CA ARG A 60 -1.87 -23.91 -2.67
C ARG A 60 -1.75 -23.57 -4.14
N LEU A 61 -0.64 -23.02 -4.56
CA LEU A 61 -0.43 -22.50 -5.90
C LEU A 61 0.56 -23.38 -6.67
N HIS A 62 0.33 -23.50 -7.96
CA HIS A 62 1.26 -24.18 -8.84
C HIS A 62 2.35 -23.19 -9.26
N VAL A 63 3.56 -23.32 -8.72
CA VAL A 63 4.69 -22.44 -9.01
C VAL A 63 5.63 -23.12 -10.00
N VAL A 64 5.86 -22.50 -11.17
CA VAL A 64 6.69 -23.06 -12.23
C VAL A 64 7.63 -22.02 -12.84
N PRO A 65 8.74 -22.42 -13.46
CA PRO A 65 9.52 -21.54 -14.32
C PRO A 65 8.70 -21.09 -15.54
N ILE A 66 8.97 -19.90 -16.06
CA ILE A 66 8.28 -19.31 -17.22
C ILE A 66 8.37 -20.22 -18.46
N GLU A 67 9.48 -20.95 -18.64
CA GLU A 67 9.71 -21.88 -19.74
C GLU A 67 8.73 -23.05 -19.69
N GLN A 68 8.30 -23.46 -18.52
CA GLN A 68 7.24 -24.46 -18.34
C GLN A 68 5.87 -23.86 -18.62
N ALA A 69 5.59 -22.69 -18.10
CA ALA A 69 4.32 -21.99 -18.32
C ALA A 69 4.03 -21.74 -19.81
N ARG A 70 5.06 -21.51 -20.64
CA ARG A 70 4.92 -21.35 -22.10
C ARG A 70 4.39 -22.59 -22.84
N LYS A 71 4.35 -23.75 -22.19
CA LYS A 71 3.88 -24.99 -22.81
C LYS A 71 2.38 -25.22 -22.61
N ASP A 72 1.78 -24.45 -21.72
CA ASP A 72 0.39 -24.55 -21.33
C ASP A 72 -0.45 -23.44 -21.95
N ARG A 73 -1.77 -23.63 -21.92
CA ARG A 73 -2.74 -22.66 -22.42
C ARG A 73 -3.55 -22.10 -21.27
N TYR A 74 -3.80 -20.77 -21.32
CA TYR A 74 -4.46 -20.04 -20.26
C TYR A 74 -5.68 -19.24 -20.75
N ASP A 75 -6.66 -19.04 -19.89
CA ASP A 75 -7.75 -18.11 -20.15
C ASP A 75 -7.29 -16.66 -20.01
N VAL A 76 -6.41 -16.40 -19.03
CA VAL A 76 -5.85 -15.06 -18.76
C VAL A 76 -4.38 -15.20 -18.34
N ALA A 77 -3.50 -14.47 -19.00
CA ALA A 77 -2.14 -14.24 -18.53
C ALA A 77 -2.06 -12.84 -17.88
N VAL A 78 -1.44 -12.75 -16.69
CA VAL A 78 -1.36 -11.52 -15.92
C VAL A 78 0.08 -11.20 -15.59
N ALA A 79 0.60 -10.07 -16.11
CA ALA A 79 1.86 -9.50 -15.64
C ALA A 79 1.65 -8.81 -14.30
N THR A 80 2.64 -8.85 -13.40
CA THR A 80 2.54 -8.27 -12.04
C THR A 80 3.66 -7.27 -11.72
N TRP A 81 4.54 -7.03 -12.70
CA TRP A 81 5.66 -6.11 -12.67
C TRP A 81 6.02 -5.72 -14.10
N TRP A 82 6.55 -4.51 -14.34
CA TRP A 82 6.83 -4.03 -15.70
C TRP A 82 7.74 -4.97 -16.52
N GLU A 83 8.78 -5.55 -15.92
CA GLU A 83 9.66 -6.48 -16.62
C GLU A 83 8.95 -7.80 -16.96
N THR A 84 7.95 -8.21 -16.20
CA THR A 84 7.18 -9.43 -16.50
C THR A 84 6.29 -9.27 -17.73
N THR A 85 6.00 -8.03 -18.13
CA THR A 85 5.24 -7.76 -19.36
C THR A 85 5.96 -8.21 -20.63
N ILE A 86 7.30 -8.32 -20.59
CA ILE A 86 8.12 -8.80 -21.71
C ILE A 86 7.73 -10.24 -22.08
N HIS A 87 7.33 -11.04 -21.11
CA HIS A 87 6.95 -12.44 -21.29
C HIS A 87 5.45 -12.64 -21.55
N LEU A 88 4.66 -11.59 -21.37
CA LEU A 88 3.20 -11.70 -21.36
C LEU A 88 2.64 -12.21 -22.67
N PHE A 89 3.18 -11.72 -23.79
CA PHE A 89 2.70 -12.07 -25.13
C PHE A 89 3.31 -13.36 -25.70
N ASP A 90 4.29 -13.95 -25.01
CA ASP A 90 4.85 -15.25 -25.34
C ASP A 90 3.99 -16.42 -24.80
N LEU A 91 3.00 -16.11 -23.98
CA LEU A 91 2.10 -17.10 -23.36
C LEU A 91 0.86 -17.31 -24.24
N ASP A 92 0.49 -18.57 -24.48
CA ASP A 92 -0.77 -18.90 -25.14
C ASP A 92 -1.93 -18.61 -24.18
N ALA A 93 -2.47 -17.41 -24.26
CA ALA A 93 -3.58 -16.95 -23.42
C ALA A 93 -4.67 -16.26 -24.25
N HIS A 94 -5.93 -16.49 -23.88
CA HIS A 94 -7.05 -15.81 -24.54
C HIS A 94 -7.09 -14.31 -24.26
N ARG A 95 -6.57 -13.90 -23.10
CA ARG A 95 -6.52 -12.50 -22.66
C ARG A 95 -5.22 -12.21 -21.95
N HIS A 96 -4.80 -10.97 -22.05
CA HIS A 96 -3.62 -10.45 -21.38
C HIS A 96 -4.05 -9.31 -20.49
N ALA A 97 -3.54 -9.31 -19.26
CA ALA A 97 -3.77 -8.26 -18.27
C ALA A 97 -2.47 -7.87 -17.58
N TYR A 98 -2.45 -6.69 -17.01
CA TYR A 98 -1.33 -6.23 -16.21
C TYR A 98 -1.89 -5.74 -14.86
N PHE A 99 -1.51 -6.43 -13.78
CA PHE A 99 -1.79 -6.00 -12.42
C PHE A 99 -0.68 -5.08 -11.95
N ILE A 100 -0.93 -3.78 -12.05
CA ILE A 100 0.01 -2.71 -11.74
C ILE A 100 -0.25 -2.18 -10.32
N GLN A 101 0.77 -2.26 -9.48
CA GLN A 101 0.70 -1.87 -8.06
C GLN A 101 1.33 -0.49 -7.78
N SER A 102 2.05 0.06 -8.74
CA SER A 102 2.55 1.44 -8.75
C SER A 102 2.79 1.83 -10.20
N LEU A 103 2.94 3.10 -10.50
CA LEU A 103 3.57 3.52 -11.76
C LEU A 103 5.07 3.33 -11.57
N GLU A 104 5.58 2.20 -12.06
CA GLU A 104 6.88 1.64 -11.68
C GLU A 104 8.05 2.45 -12.26
N ASP A 105 7.81 3.27 -13.30
CA ASP A 105 8.77 4.24 -13.82
C ASP A 105 9.23 5.25 -12.75
N ARG A 106 8.40 5.53 -11.74
CA ARG A 106 8.71 6.44 -10.62
C ARG A 106 9.77 5.89 -9.67
N LEU A 107 10.02 4.59 -9.71
CA LEU A 107 11.02 3.93 -8.87
C LEU A 107 12.46 4.11 -9.37
N TYR A 108 12.61 4.68 -10.57
CA TYR A 108 13.91 4.85 -11.24
C TYR A 108 14.26 6.33 -11.38
N GLY A 109 15.55 6.65 -11.26
CA GLY A 109 16.07 7.99 -11.51
C GLY A 109 15.80 8.49 -12.92
N GLY A 110 15.83 9.81 -13.12
CA GLY A 110 15.44 10.45 -14.40
C GLY A 110 16.19 9.94 -15.64
N TRP A 111 17.41 9.47 -15.47
CA TRP A 111 18.29 8.99 -16.55
C TRP A 111 18.45 7.46 -16.59
N ASP A 112 17.75 6.72 -15.74
CA ASP A 112 17.81 5.27 -15.76
C ASP A 112 17.01 4.75 -16.96
N PRO A 113 17.61 3.94 -17.88
CA PRO A 113 16.88 3.32 -19.00
C PRO A 113 15.67 2.49 -18.58
N LYS A 114 15.69 1.91 -17.38
CA LYS A 114 14.57 1.15 -16.82
C LYS A 114 13.33 2.01 -16.64
N ARG A 115 13.50 3.30 -16.37
CA ARG A 115 12.37 4.24 -16.29
C ARG A 115 11.57 4.29 -17.57
N VAL A 116 12.28 4.39 -18.72
CA VAL A 116 11.63 4.40 -20.04
C VAL A 116 10.95 3.06 -20.31
N GLY A 117 11.63 1.95 -20.01
CA GLY A 117 11.06 0.61 -20.14
C GLY A 117 9.76 0.45 -19.35
N ALA A 118 9.76 0.84 -18.07
CA ALA A 118 8.59 0.79 -17.22
C ALA A 118 7.45 1.71 -17.74
N ALA A 119 7.77 2.95 -18.13
CA ALA A 119 6.78 3.88 -18.68
C ALA A 119 6.11 3.36 -19.95
N LEU A 120 6.86 2.69 -20.85
CA LEU A 120 6.32 2.12 -22.08
C LEU A 120 5.28 1.00 -21.80
N THR A 121 5.39 0.30 -20.67
CA THR A 121 4.41 -0.74 -20.31
C THR A 121 3.03 -0.21 -20.03
N HIS A 122 2.90 1.08 -19.67
CA HIS A 122 1.61 1.73 -19.47
C HIS A 122 0.83 1.93 -20.78
N ALA A 123 1.50 1.77 -21.93
CA ALA A 123 0.90 1.86 -23.29
C ALA A 123 0.59 0.49 -23.91
N LEU A 124 0.74 -0.60 -23.16
CA LEU A 124 0.48 -1.94 -23.69
C LEU A 124 -1.02 -2.15 -23.98
N PRO A 125 -1.37 -2.88 -25.05
CA PRO A 125 -2.76 -3.17 -25.42
C PRO A 125 -3.33 -4.31 -24.57
N VAL A 126 -3.37 -4.13 -23.25
CA VAL A 126 -3.83 -5.10 -22.25
C VAL A 126 -4.88 -4.50 -21.35
N HIS A 127 -5.61 -5.35 -20.63
CA HIS A 127 -6.45 -4.87 -19.54
C HIS A 127 -5.59 -4.56 -18.32
N PHE A 128 -5.74 -3.36 -17.78
CA PHE A 128 -5.08 -3.02 -16.52
C PHE A 128 -5.94 -3.38 -15.33
N ILE A 129 -5.30 -3.91 -14.30
CA ILE A 129 -5.88 -4.10 -12.96
C ILE A 129 -4.98 -3.33 -12.01
N THR A 130 -5.55 -2.57 -11.08
CA THR A 130 -4.75 -1.80 -10.12
C THR A 130 -5.42 -1.72 -8.76
N GLU A 131 -4.61 -1.54 -7.73
CA GLU A 131 -5.01 -1.50 -6.32
C GLU A 131 -5.37 -0.09 -5.83
N ALA A 132 -4.97 0.96 -6.57
CA ALA A 132 -5.16 2.34 -6.16
C ALA A 132 -5.90 3.15 -7.22
N ARG A 133 -6.78 4.05 -6.75
CA ARG A 133 -7.63 4.88 -7.60
C ARG A 133 -6.81 5.84 -8.47
N TRP A 134 -5.80 6.48 -7.90
CA TRP A 134 -4.94 7.40 -8.63
C TRP A 134 -4.21 6.73 -9.80
N ILE A 135 -3.84 5.43 -9.65
CA ILE A 135 -3.25 4.64 -10.74
C ILE A 135 -4.30 4.38 -11.82
N ALA A 136 -5.53 4.01 -11.41
CA ALA A 136 -6.60 3.77 -12.36
C ALA A 136 -6.91 5.04 -13.17
N GLU A 137 -7.08 6.18 -12.52
CA GLU A 137 -7.34 7.47 -13.15
C GLU A 137 -6.21 7.87 -14.11
N THR A 138 -4.94 7.69 -13.70
CA THR A 138 -3.79 7.97 -14.59
C THR A 138 -3.77 7.06 -15.81
N LEU A 139 -4.04 5.76 -15.64
CA LEU A 139 -4.05 4.81 -16.77
C LEU A 139 -5.24 5.06 -17.71
N GLU A 140 -6.40 5.45 -17.18
CA GLU A 140 -7.56 5.84 -17.98
C GLU A 140 -7.31 7.10 -18.81
N GLU A 141 -6.56 8.07 -18.27
CA GLU A 141 -6.12 9.26 -19.01
C GLU A 141 -5.09 8.93 -20.09
N LEU A 142 -4.11 8.08 -19.77
CA LEU A 142 -3.07 7.67 -20.73
C LEU A 142 -3.60 6.76 -21.83
N GLN A 143 -4.59 5.93 -21.53
CA GLN A 143 -5.13 4.88 -22.39
C GLN A 143 -6.66 4.87 -22.41
N PRO A 144 -7.34 5.90 -22.97
CA PRO A 144 -8.81 6.01 -22.90
C PRO A 144 -9.57 4.86 -23.55
N ALA A 145 -8.94 4.12 -24.48
CA ALA A 145 -9.53 2.95 -25.13
C ALA A 145 -9.33 1.65 -24.35
N THR A 146 -8.52 1.65 -23.32
CA THR A 146 -8.14 0.47 -22.55
C THR A 146 -9.03 0.37 -21.31
N ARG A 147 -9.36 -0.88 -20.93
CA ARG A 147 -10.15 -1.14 -19.74
C ARG A 147 -9.24 -1.19 -18.52
N VAL A 148 -9.52 -0.35 -17.54
CA VAL A 148 -8.86 -0.35 -16.24
C VAL A 148 -9.84 -0.87 -15.18
N PHE A 149 -9.39 -1.81 -14.34
CA PHE A 149 -10.15 -2.34 -13.22
C PHE A 149 -9.50 -1.91 -11.92
N TYR A 150 -10.21 -1.11 -11.14
CA TYR A 150 -9.81 -0.79 -9.79
C TYR A 150 -10.23 -1.92 -8.83
N VAL A 151 -9.25 -2.61 -8.27
CA VAL A 151 -9.42 -3.70 -7.31
C VAL A 151 -8.69 -3.32 -6.02
N ARG A 152 -9.41 -2.70 -5.10
CA ARG A 152 -8.85 -2.30 -3.81
C ARG A 152 -8.32 -3.52 -3.08
N ASN A 153 -7.07 -3.45 -2.60
CA ASN A 153 -6.48 -4.52 -1.79
C ASN A 153 -7.23 -4.73 -0.49
N GLY A 154 -7.34 -5.97 -0.08
CA GLY A 154 -7.83 -6.33 1.23
C GLY A 154 -6.75 -6.21 2.30
N ILE A 155 -7.13 -6.45 3.53
CA ILE A 155 -6.23 -6.65 4.66
C ILE A 155 -6.51 -7.98 5.34
N GLY A 156 -5.47 -8.65 5.85
CA GLY A 156 -5.59 -9.88 6.63
C GLY A 156 -6.16 -9.60 8.02
N LYS A 157 -7.49 -9.57 8.16
CA LYS A 157 -8.17 -9.27 9.43
C LYS A 157 -7.97 -10.35 10.51
N ASP A 158 -7.42 -11.48 10.15
CA ASP A 158 -6.98 -12.52 11.06
C ASP A 158 -5.56 -12.28 11.61
N VAL A 159 -4.73 -11.55 10.87
CA VAL A 159 -3.39 -11.11 11.28
C VAL A 159 -3.45 -9.75 11.99
N PHE A 160 -4.20 -8.81 11.41
CA PHE A 160 -4.45 -7.47 11.93
C PHE A 160 -5.94 -7.34 12.29
N PRO A 161 -6.39 -8.01 13.38
CA PRO A 161 -7.80 -7.95 13.77
C PRO A 161 -8.15 -6.51 14.17
N PRO A 162 -9.28 -5.97 13.67
CA PRO A 162 -9.74 -4.66 14.12
C PRO A 162 -9.93 -4.70 15.65
N ALA A 163 -9.30 -3.77 16.35
CA ALA A 163 -9.51 -3.62 17.78
C ALA A 163 -11.01 -3.42 18.09
N GLU A 164 -11.52 -3.96 19.18
CA GLU A 164 -12.92 -3.74 19.58
C GLU A 164 -13.20 -2.25 19.81
N ALA A 165 -12.29 -1.60 20.55
CA ALA A 165 -12.31 -0.17 20.83
C ALA A 165 -10.90 0.36 21.03
N VAL A 166 -10.70 1.64 20.74
CA VAL A 166 -9.45 2.33 21.06
C VAL A 166 -9.44 2.69 22.54
N GLN A 167 -8.46 2.16 23.27
CA GLN A 167 -8.28 2.51 24.67
C GLN A 167 -7.66 3.91 24.80
N PRO A 168 -8.21 4.79 25.67
CA PRO A 168 -7.60 6.08 25.99
C PRO A 168 -6.18 5.88 26.56
N ARG A 169 -5.23 6.67 26.07
CA ARG A 169 -3.87 6.74 26.61
C ARG A 169 -3.63 8.16 27.10
N VAL A 170 -3.88 8.36 28.38
CA VAL A 170 -3.88 9.70 29.00
C VAL A 170 -2.49 10.14 29.44
N GLU A 171 -1.57 9.22 29.69
CA GLU A 171 -0.24 9.48 30.26
C GLU A 171 0.89 8.76 29.53
N GLY A 172 2.12 9.18 29.79
CA GLY A 172 3.34 8.62 29.24
C GLY A 172 3.78 9.22 27.91
N PRO A 173 4.92 8.81 27.38
CA PRO A 173 5.46 9.31 26.10
C PRO A 173 4.55 8.92 24.92
N LEU A 174 4.55 9.74 23.85
CA LEU A 174 3.93 9.38 22.59
C LEU A 174 4.69 8.22 21.98
N ARG A 175 3.99 7.14 21.64
CA ARG A 175 4.60 5.94 21.04
C ARG A 175 4.51 6.04 19.53
N VAL A 176 5.65 6.26 18.91
CA VAL A 176 5.79 6.41 17.46
C VAL A 176 6.43 5.15 16.88
N LEU A 177 5.86 4.62 15.83
CA LEU A 177 6.43 3.52 15.05
C LEU A 177 6.78 4.01 13.65
N VAL A 178 8.00 3.71 13.22
CA VAL A 178 8.51 3.90 11.87
C VAL A 178 8.88 2.54 11.32
N GLU A 179 8.45 2.23 10.09
CA GLU A 179 8.82 0.97 9.48
C GLU A 179 9.10 1.10 7.98
N GLY A 180 9.99 0.27 7.48
CA GLY A 180 10.31 0.13 6.07
C GLY A 180 11.76 -0.24 5.82
N TYR A 181 12.06 -0.46 4.55
CA TYR A 181 13.40 -0.75 4.08
C TYR A 181 14.23 0.54 4.01
N ARG A 182 15.30 0.61 4.80
CA ARG A 182 16.17 1.79 4.83
C ARG A 182 17.00 1.92 3.55
N SER A 183 17.33 0.81 2.90
CA SER A 183 17.99 0.80 1.59
C SER A 183 17.15 1.45 0.48
N SER A 184 15.86 1.59 0.69
CA SER A 184 14.94 2.27 -0.22
C SER A 184 14.74 3.71 0.25
N GLU A 185 15.57 4.64 -0.20
CA GLU A 185 15.56 6.06 0.22
C GLU A 185 14.16 6.70 0.14
N PHE A 186 13.37 6.31 -0.86
CA PHE A 186 12.01 6.82 -1.02
C PHE A 186 11.03 6.37 0.10
N LYS A 187 11.41 5.41 0.95
CA LYS A 187 10.62 5.04 2.13
C LYS A 187 10.78 6.03 3.29
N GLY A 188 11.81 6.90 3.25
CA GLY A 188 11.96 8.04 4.16
C GLY A 188 12.27 7.67 5.62
N ILE A 189 12.94 6.53 5.88
CA ILE A 189 13.20 6.06 7.26
C ILE A 189 14.07 7.04 8.03
N ASP A 190 15.20 7.46 7.46
CA ASP A 190 16.12 8.41 8.12
C ASP A 190 15.46 9.76 8.35
N HIS A 191 14.65 10.22 7.40
CA HIS A 191 13.87 11.43 7.54
C HIS A 191 12.88 11.33 8.71
N ALA A 192 12.14 10.22 8.81
CA ALA A 192 11.20 9.98 9.90
C ALA A 192 11.89 9.93 11.28
N VAL A 193 13.04 9.26 11.37
CA VAL A 193 13.87 9.23 12.60
C VAL A 193 14.33 10.64 12.97
N GLY A 194 14.79 11.44 12.01
CA GLY A 194 15.19 12.83 12.21
C GLY A 194 14.04 13.73 12.69
N VAL A 195 12.84 13.53 12.16
CA VAL A 195 11.62 14.22 12.63
C VAL A 195 11.33 13.89 14.10
N VAL A 196 11.35 12.61 14.48
CA VAL A 196 11.10 12.19 15.87
C VAL A 196 12.17 12.70 16.80
N ALA A 197 13.45 12.74 16.37
CA ALA A 197 14.52 13.33 17.14
C ALA A 197 14.32 14.83 17.41
N SER A 198 13.60 15.54 16.53
CA SER A 198 13.31 16.97 16.62
C SER A 198 12.08 17.30 17.47
N MET A 199 11.36 16.32 18.02
CA MET A 199 10.23 16.52 18.92
C MET A 199 10.69 17.16 20.24
N SER A 200 9.83 18.01 20.81
CA SER A 200 10.01 18.63 22.13
C SER A 200 9.34 17.83 23.23
N GLU A 201 8.27 17.12 22.94
CA GLU A 201 7.50 16.35 23.92
C GLU A 201 8.07 14.95 24.15
N PRO A 202 7.80 14.31 25.30
CA PRO A 202 8.23 12.94 25.56
C PRO A 202 7.70 11.96 24.52
N ARG A 203 8.61 11.19 23.94
CA ARG A 203 8.29 10.17 22.91
C ARG A 203 9.03 8.87 23.16
N HIS A 204 8.51 7.80 22.58
CA HIS A 204 9.16 6.50 22.50
C HIS A 204 9.13 6.05 21.04
N LEU A 205 10.29 5.95 20.42
CA LEU A 205 10.45 5.56 19.01
C LEU A 205 10.78 4.10 18.87
N THR A 206 9.94 3.36 18.17
CA THR A 206 10.25 2.01 17.66
C THR A 206 10.48 2.08 16.15
N VAL A 207 11.58 1.51 15.67
CA VAL A 207 11.89 1.43 14.25
C VAL A 207 12.01 -0.03 13.82
N VAL A 208 11.32 -0.42 12.74
CA VAL A 208 11.40 -1.75 12.14
C VAL A 208 12.07 -1.63 10.78
N ILE A 209 13.28 -2.20 10.66
CA ILE A 209 14.09 -2.15 9.43
C ILE A 209 14.40 -3.59 9.01
N PRO A 210 13.66 -4.16 8.03
CA PRO A 210 13.87 -5.54 7.59
C PRO A 210 15.27 -5.80 7.04
N ASP A 211 15.90 -4.81 6.41
CA ASP A 211 17.26 -4.83 5.87
C ASP A 211 18.33 -4.52 6.93
N ARG A 212 18.50 -5.42 7.88
CA ARG A 212 19.39 -5.27 9.05
C ARG A 212 20.82 -4.79 8.74
N ALA A 213 21.33 -5.07 7.55
CA ALA A 213 22.70 -4.69 7.17
C ALA A 213 22.94 -3.17 7.21
N VAL A 214 21.86 -2.36 7.14
CA VAL A 214 21.91 -0.89 7.13
C VAL A 214 21.27 -0.26 8.37
N ALA A 215 20.94 -1.05 9.40
CA ALA A 215 20.25 -0.55 10.60
C ALA A 215 21.19 -0.02 11.71
N GLY A 216 22.51 -0.17 11.56
CA GLY A 216 23.48 -0.09 12.66
C GLY A 216 23.68 1.28 13.35
N ASP A 217 23.19 2.38 12.77
CA ASP A 217 23.39 3.76 13.27
C ASP A 217 22.05 4.50 13.53
N VAL A 218 20.94 3.79 13.52
CA VAL A 218 19.63 4.39 13.78
C VAL A 218 19.45 4.66 15.28
N VAL A 219 19.22 5.91 15.63
CA VAL A 219 18.98 6.35 17.01
C VAL A 219 17.48 6.26 17.32
N ALA A 220 17.11 5.24 18.07
CA ALA A 220 15.73 5.02 18.52
C ALA A 220 15.72 4.28 19.87
N ASP A 221 14.60 4.30 20.60
CA ASP A 221 14.44 3.55 21.84
C ASP A 221 14.44 2.04 21.60
N ARG A 222 13.93 1.64 20.43
CA ARG A 222 13.91 0.24 20.00
C ARG A 222 14.12 0.13 18.50
N VAL A 223 15.11 -0.65 18.06
CA VAL A 223 15.35 -0.99 16.65
C VAL A 223 15.17 -2.48 16.45
N LEU A 224 14.36 -2.87 15.49
CA LEU A 224 14.06 -4.26 15.14
C LEU A 224 14.44 -4.51 13.68
N GLY A 225 14.85 -5.74 13.38
CA GLY A 225 14.98 -6.23 12.01
C GLY A 225 13.65 -6.72 11.45
N ALA A 226 13.72 -7.63 10.48
CA ALA A 226 12.53 -8.30 9.98
C ALA A 226 11.78 -9.00 11.12
N VAL A 227 10.49 -8.71 11.22
CA VAL A 227 9.56 -9.32 12.17
C VAL A 227 8.45 -10.04 11.41
N SER A 228 7.80 -11.02 12.05
CA SER A 228 6.61 -11.64 11.49
C SER A 228 5.43 -10.65 11.47
N GLN A 229 4.47 -10.86 10.58
CA GLN A 229 3.25 -10.04 10.54
C GLN A 229 2.51 -10.02 11.89
N HIS A 230 2.48 -11.13 12.62
CA HIS A 230 1.87 -11.19 13.96
C HIS A 230 2.65 -10.37 15.01
N GLU A 231 3.97 -10.32 14.91
CA GLU A 231 4.80 -9.45 15.76
C GLU A 231 4.58 -7.99 15.40
N LEU A 232 4.49 -7.68 14.10
CA LEU A 232 4.17 -6.34 13.62
C LEU A 232 2.79 -5.88 14.10
N ALA A 233 1.79 -6.75 14.06
CA ALA A 233 0.46 -6.46 14.62
C ALA A 233 0.52 -6.13 16.14
N ARG A 234 1.34 -6.85 16.91
CA ARG A 234 1.55 -6.54 18.34
C ARG A 234 2.26 -5.19 18.54
N LEU A 235 3.21 -4.85 17.67
CA LEU A 235 3.86 -3.53 17.72
C LEU A 235 2.85 -2.43 17.43
N TYR A 236 2.04 -2.54 16.39
CA TYR A 236 0.98 -1.58 16.09
C TYR A 236 -0.03 -1.44 17.23
N ALA A 237 -0.43 -2.53 17.88
CA ALA A 237 -1.36 -2.49 19.02
C ALA A 237 -0.83 -1.68 20.22
N THR A 238 0.50 -1.56 20.33
CA THR A 238 1.15 -0.73 21.36
C THR A 238 1.55 0.65 20.88
N THR A 239 1.33 0.97 19.60
CA THR A 239 1.68 2.23 18.95
C THR A 239 0.54 3.25 19.06
N ASP A 240 0.86 4.52 19.20
CA ASP A 240 -0.10 5.63 19.11
C ASP A 240 -0.16 6.18 17.70
N VAL A 241 1.00 6.35 17.06
CA VAL A 241 1.14 6.96 15.74
C VAL A 241 2.10 6.15 14.87
N VAL A 242 1.65 5.75 13.69
CA VAL A 242 2.51 5.25 12.62
C VAL A 242 3.00 6.48 11.83
N LEU A 243 4.30 6.73 11.87
CA LEU A 243 4.93 7.80 11.10
C LEU A 243 5.49 7.24 9.80
N LYS A 244 4.92 7.64 8.66
CA LYS A 244 5.30 7.14 7.34
C LYS A 244 5.54 8.30 6.38
N LEU A 245 6.79 8.64 6.14
CA LEU A 245 7.21 9.79 5.33
C LEU A 245 7.77 9.36 3.96
N SER A 246 7.11 8.38 3.34
CA SER A 246 7.48 7.88 2.02
C SER A 246 7.25 8.92 0.92
N ARG A 247 8.08 8.88 -0.13
CA ARG A 247 7.98 9.74 -1.34
C ARG A 247 7.30 9.06 -2.51
N ILE A 248 7.34 7.72 -2.54
CA ILE A 248 6.75 6.91 -3.62
C ILE A 248 6.02 5.74 -2.96
N GLU A 249 4.72 5.63 -3.25
CA GLU A 249 3.88 4.51 -2.88
C GLU A 249 2.85 4.25 -4.01
N GLY A 250 2.32 3.04 -4.06
CA GLY A 250 1.12 2.73 -4.81
C GLY A 250 -0.09 2.92 -3.92
N MET A 251 -0.38 1.92 -3.12
CA MET A 251 -1.21 1.97 -1.93
C MET A 251 -0.39 1.41 -0.78
N PHE A 252 -0.18 2.17 0.29
CA PHE A 252 0.71 1.74 1.36
C PHE A 252 -0.06 1.17 2.56
N PHE A 253 0.35 -0.04 3.00
CA PHE A 253 -0.35 -0.79 4.06
C PHE A 253 -0.05 -0.33 5.49
N PRO A 254 1.18 0.07 5.87
CA PRO A 254 1.55 0.27 7.26
C PRO A 254 0.62 1.15 8.08
N PRO A 255 0.19 2.34 7.62
CA PRO A 255 -0.77 3.12 8.37
C PRO A 255 -2.15 2.45 8.49
N LEU A 256 -2.58 1.70 7.46
CA LEU A 256 -3.85 0.97 7.49
C LEU A 256 -3.82 -0.21 8.47
N GLU A 257 -2.72 -0.95 8.52
CA GLU A 257 -2.47 -2.00 9.51
C GLU A 257 -2.46 -1.43 10.92
N GLY A 258 -1.80 -0.26 11.09
CA GLY A 258 -1.84 0.50 12.34
C GLY A 258 -3.26 0.90 12.74
N PHE A 259 -4.09 1.33 11.78
CA PHE A 259 -5.51 1.66 12.02
C PHE A 259 -6.30 0.45 12.55
N HIS A 260 -6.07 -0.75 11.99
CA HIS A 260 -6.69 -1.98 12.49
C HIS A 260 -6.29 -2.27 13.94
N CYS A 261 -5.04 -2.02 14.28
CA CYS A 261 -4.53 -2.25 15.63
C CYS A 261 -4.77 -1.08 16.58
N GLY A 262 -5.51 -0.05 16.18
CA GLY A 262 -5.91 1.07 17.02
C GLY A 262 -4.91 2.22 17.12
N ALA A 263 -3.94 2.31 16.20
CA ALA A 263 -3.10 3.48 16.01
C ALA A 263 -3.76 4.50 15.06
N THR A 264 -3.21 5.71 14.99
CA THR A 264 -3.42 6.67 13.90
C THR A 264 -2.12 6.84 13.11
N CYS A 265 -2.05 7.78 12.17
CA CYS A 265 -0.84 8.03 11.40
C CYS A 265 -0.54 9.52 11.22
N VAL A 266 0.74 9.79 10.96
CA VAL A 266 1.24 11.01 10.34
C VAL A 266 1.97 10.60 9.06
N VAL A 267 1.55 11.14 7.91
CA VAL A 267 2.03 10.71 6.60
C VAL A 267 2.33 11.92 5.70
N THR A 268 3.22 11.74 4.73
CA THR A 268 3.41 12.68 3.62
C THR A 268 2.22 12.62 2.65
N PRO A 269 1.98 13.64 1.80
CA PRO A 269 0.93 13.62 0.78
C PRO A 269 1.32 12.75 -0.42
N VAL A 270 1.85 11.56 -0.17
CA VAL A 270 2.21 10.58 -1.19
C VAL A 270 0.97 10.06 -1.89
N THR A 271 1.07 9.77 -3.19
CA THR A 271 -0.03 9.17 -3.94
C THR A 271 -0.53 7.90 -3.25
N GLY A 272 -1.84 7.74 -3.19
CA GLY A 272 -2.51 6.61 -2.54
C GLY A 272 -2.77 6.77 -1.04
N HIS A 273 -2.24 7.84 -0.38
CA HIS A 273 -2.59 8.10 1.03
C HIS A 273 -4.09 8.38 1.19
N ASP A 274 -4.68 9.09 0.23
CA ASP A 274 -6.08 9.50 0.21
C ASP A 274 -7.08 8.37 -0.09
N GLU A 275 -6.60 7.17 -0.33
CA GLU A 275 -7.45 5.97 -0.38
C GLU A 275 -8.15 5.74 0.96
N TYR A 276 -7.53 6.12 2.07
CA TYR A 276 -8.06 5.90 3.41
C TYR A 276 -7.65 6.94 4.46
N VAL A 277 -6.60 7.74 4.26
CA VAL A 277 -6.21 8.80 5.20
C VAL A 277 -6.97 10.08 4.89
N VAL A 278 -7.65 10.61 5.90
CA VAL A 278 -8.34 11.90 5.83
C VAL A 278 -7.75 12.81 6.88
N HIS A 279 -7.03 13.86 6.44
CA HIS A 279 -6.33 14.80 7.30
C HIS A 279 -7.25 15.39 8.36
N GLY A 280 -6.82 15.37 9.62
CA GLY A 280 -7.55 15.91 10.76
C GLY A 280 -8.76 15.08 11.21
N TRP A 281 -9.01 13.93 10.59
CA TRP A 281 -10.13 13.05 10.95
C TRP A 281 -9.65 11.67 11.46
N ASN A 282 -8.82 10.95 10.69
CA ASN A 282 -8.30 9.62 11.07
C ASN A 282 -6.78 9.53 11.03
N GLY A 283 -6.11 10.61 10.60
CA GLY A 283 -4.67 10.74 10.51
C GLY A 283 -4.31 12.19 10.21
N LEU A 284 -3.02 12.47 10.19
CA LEU A 284 -2.51 13.78 9.80
C LEU A 284 -1.64 13.64 8.54
N VAL A 285 -1.82 14.55 7.60
CA VAL A 285 -0.98 14.67 6.42
C VAL A 285 -0.08 15.88 6.62
N THR A 286 1.23 15.68 6.54
CA THR A 286 2.25 16.72 6.67
C THR A 286 2.68 17.23 5.31
N GLU A 287 3.49 18.30 5.27
CA GLU A 287 4.12 18.77 4.04
C GLU A 287 5.41 17.98 3.76
N TRP A 288 5.84 18.02 2.48
CA TRP A 288 7.10 17.40 2.09
C TRP A 288 8.27 18.12 2.77
N ASP A 289 9.22 17.33 3.29
CA ASP A 289 10.48 17.80 3.91
C ASP A 289 10.33 18.80 5.08
N ASP A 290 9.12 18.95 5.60
CA ASP A 290 8.86 19.81 6.76
C ASP A 290 9.13 19.07 8.08
N VAL A 291 10.40 18.98 8.46
CA VAL A 291 10.84 18.35 9.71
C VAL A 291 10.18 19.02 10.92
N ARG A 292 10.18 20.37 10.96
CA ARG A 292 9.66 21.11 12.12
C ARG A 292 8.13 21.03 12.22
N GLY A 293 7.43 21.20 11.12
CA GLY A 293 5.97 21.07 11.10
C GLY A 293 5.53 19.66 11.47
N THR A 294 6.21 18.64 10.93
CA THR A 294 5.91 17.23 11.25
C THR A 294 6.17 16.90 12.72
N ALA A 295 7.32 17.34 13.28
CA ALA A 295 7.59 17.21 14.72
C ALA A 295 6.52 17.95 15.56
N GLY A 296 6.11 19.16 15.12
CA GLY A 296 5.03 19.92 15.76
C GLY A 296 3.68 19.20 15.76
N LEU A 297 3.35 18.44 14.70
CA LEU A 297 2.16 17.58 14.67
C LEU A 297 2.25 16.44 15.67
N LEU A 298 3.42 15.80 15.80
CA LEU A 298 3.65 14.76 16.80
C LEU A 298 3.59 15.33 18.22
N ASP A 299 4.20 16.49 18.48
CA ASP A 299 4.13 17.21 19.75
C ASP A 299 2.68 17.60 20.11
N LEU A 300 1.88 18.02 19.13
CA LEU A 300 0.44 18.26 19.32
C LEU A 300 -0.26 16.99 19.81
N LEU A 301 -0.02 15.83 19.20
CA LEU A 301 -0.63 14.56 19.60
C LEU A 301 -0.12 14.07 20.96
N ALA A 302 1.13 14.40 21.32
CA ALA A 302 1.69 14.12 22.62
C ALA A 302 1.00 14.94 23.73
N ARG A 303 0.68 16.21 23.48
CA ARG A 303 0.00 17.13 24.42
C ARG A 303 -1.51 16.95 24.47
N ASP A 304 -2.15 16.87 23.28
CA ASP A 304 -3.62 16.74 23.20
C ASP A 304 -4.03 15.27 23.02
N ARG A 305 -4.10 14.56 24.14
CA ARG A 305 -4.50 13.15 24.18
C ARG A 305 -5.96 12.91 23.78
N ARG A 306 -6.81 13.92 23.88
CA ARG A 306 -8.20 13.83 23.39
C ARG A 306 -8.25 13.86 21.87
N TYR A 307 -7.44 14.71 21.25
CA TYR A 307 -7.32 14.75 19.80
C TYR A 307 -6.67 13.47 19.26
N LEU A 308 -5.61 12.98 19.90
CA LEU A 308 -5.03 11.67 19.57
C LEU A 308 -6.10 10.55 19.63
N HIS A 309 -6.88 10.50 20.70
CA HIS A 309 -7.93 9.49 20.86
C HIS A 309 -9.02 9.62 19.79
N PHE A 310 -9.41 10.85 19.43
CA PHE A 310 -10.36 11.12 18.32
C PHE A 310 -9.85 10.58 16.98
N LEU A 311 -8.59 10.87 16.62
CA LEU A 311 -7.99 10.37 15.37
C LEU A 311 -7.92 8.84 15.36
N ARG A 312 -7.47 8.22 16.44
CA ARG A 312 -7.38 6.76 16.59
C ARG A 312 -8.75 6.08 16.50
N GLY A 313 -9.78 6.68 17.09
CA GLY A 313 -11.15 6.18 16.98
C GLY A 313 -11.66 6.16 15.53
N ASN A 314 -11.46 7.25 14.81
CA ASN A 314 -11.86 7.35 13.40
C ASN A 314 -10.98 6.49 12.47
N ALA A 315 -9.71 6.29 12.80
CA ALA A 315 -8.81 5.35 12.12
C ALA A 315 -9.35 3.91 12.23
N LEU A 316 -9.79 3.52 13.44
CA LEU A 316 -10.39 2.21 13.65
C LEU A 316 -11.71 2.03 12.87
N GLU A 317 -12.56 3.06 12.79
CA GLU A 317 -13.78 3.00 11.98
C GLU A 317 -13.46 2.84 10.48
N THR A 318 -12.39 3.50 10.00
CA THR A 318 -11.88 3.29 8.63
C THR A 318 -11.43 1.85 8.42
N ALA A 319 -10.66 1.29 9.36
CA ALA A 319 -10.19 -0.08 9.33
C ALA A 319 -11.33 -1.10 9.32
N LYS A 320 -12.35 -0.92 10.17
CA LYS A 320 -13.53 -1.81 10.20
C LYS A 320 -14.26 -1.83 8.88
N ALA A 321 -14.37 -0.68 8.20
CA ALA A 321 -15.01 -0.54 6.90
C ALA A 321 -14.14 -1.02 5.73
N TRP A 322 -12.84 -1.23 5.92
CA TRP A 322 -11.92 -1.67 4.87
C TRP A 322 -12.17 -3.13 4.50
N PRO A 323 -12.07 -3.51 3.20
CA PRO A 323 -12.32 -4.90 2.79
C PRO A 323 -11.29 -5.87 3.36
N SER A 324 -11.74 -7.09 3.63
CA SER A 324 -10.84 -8.23 3.81
C SER A 324 -10.29 -8.71 2.47
N TRP A 325 -9.26 -9.55 2.47
CA TRP A 325 -8.76 -10.19 1.26
C TRP A 325 -9.83 -11.03 0.55
N GLU A 326 -10.73 -11.67 1.30
CA GLU A 326 -11.86 -12.40 0.74
C GLU A 326 -12.77 -11.47 -0.08
N GLN A 327 -13.12 -10.31 0.47
CA GLN A 327 -13.94 -9.31 -0.23
C GLN A 327 -13.22 -8.72 -1.44
N SER A 328 -11.92 -8.43 -1.30
CA SER A 328 -11.09 -7.90 -2.38
C SER A 328 -10.97 -8.89 -3.55
N SER A 329 -10.77 -10.16 -3.24
CA SER A 329 -10.62 -11.22 -4.25
C SER A 329 -11.86 -11.43 -5.11
N MET A 330 -13.06 -11.09 -4.62
CA MET A 330 -14.28 -11.10 -5.43
C MET A 330 -14.20 -10.10 -6.59
N PHE A 331 -13.62 -8.93 -6.34
CA PHE A 331 -13.42 -7.91 -7.39
C PHE A 331 -12.32 -8.34 -8.36
N MET A 332 -11.24 -8.97 -7.86
CA MET A 332 -10.18 -9.53 -8.70
C MET A 332 -10.74 -10.64 -9.60
N ALA A 333 -11.53 -11.56 -9.06
CA ALA A 333 -12.20 -12.61 -9.83
C ALA A 333 -13.13 -12.03 -10.90
N ALA A 334 -13.87 -10.96 -10.57
CA ALA A 334 -14.72 -10.26 -11.54
C ALA A 334 -13.90 -9.56 -12.64
N ALA A 335 -12.79 -8.92 -12.31
CA ALA A 335 -11.90 -8.28 -13.27
C ALA A 335 -11.32 -9.30 -14.26
N LEU A 336 -10.86 -10.44 -13.75
CA LEU A 336 -10.30 -11.52 -14.56
C LEU A 336 -11.39 -12.28 -15.35
N GLY A 337 -12.61 -12.41 -14.82
CA GLY A 337 -13.76 -13.06 -15.47
C GLY A 337 -14.52 -12.22 -16.49
N ALA A 338 -14.28 -10.94 -16.57
CA ALA A 338 -15.11 -9.96 -17.32
C ALA A 338 -15.10 -10.11 -18.87
N GLY A 339 -14.56 -11.20 -19.41
CA GLY A 339 -14.62 -11.55 -20.85
C GLY A 339 -15.54 -12.73 -21.17
N GLY A 340 -16.01 -13.49 -20.18
CA GLY A 340 -16.93 -14.62 -20.36
C GLY A 340 -18.34 -14.24 -19.93
N ARG A 341 -19.32 -14.43 -20.81
CA ARG A 341 -20.76 -14.13 -20.73
C ARG A 341 -21.42 -14.31 -19.34
N ARG A 342 -21.11 -13.46 -18.37
CA ARG A 342 -21.98 -13.13 -17.22
C ARG A 342 -21.74 -11.66 -16.86
N ARG A 343 -22.63 -10.78 -17.33
CA ARG A 343 -22.74 -9.44 -16.76
C ARG A 343 -23.20 -9.59 -15.30
N ILE A 344 -22.25 -9.61 -14.37
CA ILE A 344 -22.58 -9.31 -12.98
C ILE A 344 -22.87 -7.81 -12.95
N ARG A 345 -24.16 -7.45 -12.93
CA ARG A 345 -24.57 -6.08 -12.61
C ARG A 345 -24.20 -5.84 -11.14
N VAL A 346 -23.01 -5.31 -10.91
CA VAL A 346 -22.71 -4.65 -9.64
C VAL A 346 -23.62 -3.43 -9.59
N ARG A 347 -24.67 -3.46 -8.78
CA ARG A 347 -25.42 -2.24 -8.46
C ARG A 347 -24.43 -1.30 -7.79
N PRO A 348 -24.19 -0.07 -8.29
CA PRO A 348 -23.42 0.90 -7.56
C PRO A 348 -24.07 1.07 -6.19
N GLY A 349 -23.31 0.85 -5.13
CA GLY A 349 -23.76 1.08 -3.78
C GLY A 349 -24.39 2.46 -3.72
N ARG A 350 -25.60 2.57 -3.14
CA ARG A 350 -26.30 3.85 -2.95
C ARG A 350 -25.27 4.81 -2.37
N ARG A 351 -25.00 5.91 -3.11
CA ARG A 351 -24.24 7.04 -2.57
C ARG A 351 -24.82 7.36 -1.21
N SER A 352 -24.04 7.19 -0.16
CA SER A 352 -24.43 7.67 1.15
C SER A 352 -24.75 9.16 1.01
N PRO A 353 -25.85 9.65 1.62
CA PRO A 353 -26.18 11.07 1.53
C PRO A 353 -24.96 11.85 2.07
N ARG A 354 -24.48 12.81 1.26
CA ARG A 354 -23.42 13.74 1.67
C ARG A 354 -23.83 14.33 3.03
N ARG A 355 -23.25 13.82 4.12
CA ARG A 355 -23.36 14.46 5.42
C ARG A 355 -22.80 15.85 5.25
N ARG A 356 -23.61 16.87 5.48
CA ARG A 356 -23.19 18.27 5.53
C ARG A 356 -21.99 18.32 6.49
N ARG A 357 -20.83 18.73 5.95
CA ARG A 357 -19.60 18.95 6.73
C ARG A 357 -19.95 19.90 7.87
N ARG A 358 -19.84 19.46 9.10
CA ARG A 358 -19.83 20.38 10.22
C ARG A 358 -18.57 21.25 10.08
N PRO A 359 -18.67 22.56 10.22
CA PRO A 359 -17.50 23.42 10.17
C PRO A 359 -16.51 23.01 11.27
N PRO A 360 -15.18 23.10 11.00
CA PRO A 360 -14.18 22.79 11.99
C PRO A 360 -14.33 23.72 13.20
N PRO A 361 -13.98 23.27 14.41
CA PRO A 361 -14.06 24.09 15.62
C PRO A 361 -13.23 25.36 15.49
N SER A 362 -13.64 26.41 16.17
CA SER A 362 -13.15 27.79 16.01
C SER A 362 -11.63 27.98 16.24
N TRP A 363 -10.98 27.06 16.92
CA TRP A 363 -9.53 27.08 17.14
C TRP A 363 -8.73 26.75 15.85
N ALA A 364 -9.26 25.94 14.92
CA ALA A 364 -8.62 25.60 13.66
C ALA A 364 -8.52 26.80 12.68
N ARG A 365 -9.23 27.89 12.95
CA ARG A 365 -9.22 29.11 12.11
C ARG A 365 -8.14 30.14 12.52
N ARG A 366 -7.43 29.94 13.62
CA ARG A 366 -6.43 30.93 14.09
C ARG A 366 -5.02 30.73 13.56
N SER A 367 -4.65 29.53 13.10
CA SER A 367 -3.31 29.22 12.60
C SER A 367 -3.09 29.51 11.10
N LEU A 368 -4.13 29.86 10.35
CA LEU A 368 -4.04 30.14 8.90
C LEU A 368 -4.03 31.63 8.53
N ARG A 369 -3.82 32.54 9.50
CA ARG A 369 -3.67 33.98 9.21
C ARG A 369 -2.31 34.48 9.70
N SER A 370 -1.24 34.08 9.02
CA SER A 370 -0.03 34.91 8.94
C SER A 370 0.71 34.61 7.66
N SER A 371 0.56 35.54 6.72
CA SER A 371 1.51 35.96 5.68
C SER A 371 2.02 34.92 4.67
N VAL A 372 1.58 35.05 3.41
CA VAL A 372 2.49 35.44 2.33
C VAL A 372 1.68 36.11 1.21
N SER A 373 1.89 37.40 1.00
CA SER A 373 1.48 38.13 -0.18
C SER A 373 2.39 37.75 -1.35
N TRP A 374 1.83 37.14 -2.36
CA TRP A 374 2.51 37.01 -3.66
C TRP A 374 2.47 38.38 -4.36
N ARG A 375 3.59 39.06 -4.39
CA ARG A 375 3.82 40.13 -5.39
C ARG A 375 4.50 39.50 -6.60
N SER A 376 3.87 39.76 -7.74
CA SER A 376 4.35 39.54 -9.08
C SER A 376 5.82 39.96 -9.26
N LEU A 377 6.62 39.08 -9.86
CA LEU A 377 7.85 39.46 -10.59
C LEU A 377 7.70 39.01 -12.03
N THR A 378 7.20 39.92 -12.87
CA THR A 378 7.55 39.98 -14.30
C THR A 378 8.80 40.86 -14.40
N GLY A 379 9.84 40.30 -15.01
CA GLY A 379 11.11 40.90 -15.34
C GLY A 379 12.02 39.91 -15.95
#